data_935dfb0a41775ad8b1eb1ba3063a9c02
#
_entry.id   935dfb0a41775ad8b1eb1ba3063a9c02
#
_cell.length_a   1.000
_cell.length_b   1.000
_cell.length_c   1.000
_cell.angle_alpha   90.00
_cell.angle_beta   90.00
_cell.angle_gamma   90.00
#
_symmetry.space_group_name_H-M   'P 1'
#
loop_
_entity.id
_entity.type
_entity.pdbx_description
1 polymer ?
#
loop_
_entity_poly.entity_id
_entity_poly.type
_entity_poly.pdbx_seq_one_letter_code
_entity_poly.pdbx_strand_id
1 'polypeptide(L)'
;MWAVIGVWKIDPSVIDELRAQVPLMASSKVGTPGFLHGTWTLDGHMVQVYADEQNARRYHDAMVAQGALERPGVKCVVWDVAEVGAESSVPDSG
;
A
#
# COMPACT_ATOMS: atom_id res chain seq x y z
N MET A 1 -6.03 14.90 1.01
CA MET A 1 -5.32 13.65 0.76
C MET A 1 -6.08 12.47 1.34
N TRP A 2 -5.98 11.33 0.68
CA TRP A 2 -6.67 10.11 1.06
C TRP A 2 -5.70 8.95 1.10
N ALA A 3 -5.87 8.06 2.06
CA ALA A 3 -4.97 6.91 2.26
C ALA A 3 -5.68 5.60 1.92
N VAL A 4 -4.92 4.68 1.33
CA VAL A 4 -5.29 3.27 1.25
C VAL A 4 -4.46 2.54 2.29
N ILE A 5 -5.13 1.81 3.18
CA ILE A 5 -4.50 1.14 4.31
C ILE A 5 -4.74 -0.35 4.19
N GLY A 6 -3.67 -1.12 4.22
CA GLY A 6 -3.74 -2.57 4.16
C GLY A 6 -3.00 -3.22 5.30
N VAL A 7 -3.56 -4.30 5.82
CA VAL A 7 -2.91 -5.18 6.80
C VAL A 7 -3.12 -6.62 6.36
N TRP A 8 -2.04 -7.38 6.36
CA TRP A 8 -2.05 -8.80 5.97
C TRP A 8 -1.45 -9.65 7.06
N LYS A 9 -1.96 -10.87 7.18
CA LYS A 9 -1.27 -11.94 7.91
C LYS A 9 -0.31 -12.63 6.94
N ILE A 10 0.96 -12.65 7.30
CA ILE A 10 2.03 -13.19 6.47
C ILE A 10 2.56 -14.48 7.11
N ASP A 11 2.54 -15.58 6.37
CA ASP A 11 3.20 -16.81 6.80
C ASP A 11 4.72 -16.57 6.78
N PRO A 12 5.44 -16.93 7.87
CA PRO A 12 6.89 -16.75 7.93
C PRO A 12 7.65 -17.39 6.77
N SER A 13 7.11 -18.45 6.18
CA SER A 13 7.75 -19.16 5.06
C SER A 13 7.85 -18.32 3.79
N VAL A 14 7.07 -17.23 3.63
CA VAL A 14 7.09 -16.41 2.43
C VAL A 14 7.77 -15.05 2.65
N ILE A 15 8.33 -14.77 3.84
CA ILE A 15 8.91 -13.46 4.15
C ILE A 15 10.11 -13.15 3.27
N ASP A 16 10.98 -14.11 2.99
CA ASP A 16 12.15 -13.89 2.13
C ASP A 16 11.73 -13.52 0.70
N GLU A 17 10.68 -14.18 0.21
CA GLU A 17 10.10 -13.89 -1.09
C GLU A 17 9.52 -12.46 -1.11
N LEU A 18 8.81 -12.07 -0.06
CA LEU A 18 8.28 -10.71 0.07
C LEU A 18 9.39 -9.67 0.14
N ARG A 19 10.47 -9.96 0.85
CA ARG A 19 11.63 -9.07 0.95
C ARG A 19 12.19 -8.73 -0.43
N ALA A 20 12.17 -9.68 -1.36
CA ALA A 20 12.61 -9.45 -2.73
C ALA A 20 11.57 -8.71 -3.57
N GLN A 21 10.27 -8.93 -3.32
CA GLN A 21 9.17 -8.41 -4.14
C GLN A 21 8.71 -7.00 -3.73
N VAL A 22 8.72 -6.69 -2.43
CA VAL A 22 8.16 -5.43 -1.92
C VAL A 22 8.84 -4.19 -2.52
N PRO A 23 10.17 -4.11 -2.69
CA PRO A 23 10.79 -2.97 -3.36
C PRO A 23 10.30 -2.77 -4.79
N LEU A 24 10.04 -3.86 -5.52
CA LEU A 24 9.52 -3.79 -6.89
C LEU A 24 8.07 -3.28 -6.90
N MET A 25 7.27 -3.72 -5.94
CA MET A 25 5.90 -3.22 -5.77
C MET A 25 5.90 -1.72 -5.49
N ALA A 26 6.75 -1.27 -4.57
CA ALA A 26 6.87 0.14 -4.23
C ALA A 26 7.27 0.97 -5.45
N SER A 27 8.28 0.53 -6.19
CA SER A 27 8.73 1.22 -7.40
C SER A 27 7.64 1.33 -8.46
N SER A 28 6.79 0.31 -8.59
CA SER A 28 5.74 0.29 -9.59
C SER A 28 4.64 1.31 -9.35
N LYS A 29 4.55 1.89 -8.15
CA LYS A 29 3.52 2.88 -7.82
C LYS A 29 3.88 4.29 -8.28
N VAL A 30 5.16 4.57 -8.46
CA VAL A 30 5.60 5.88 -8.95
C VAL A 30 5.00 6.12 -10.34
N GLY A 31 4.31 7.24 -10.51
CA GLY A 31 3.59 7.56 -11.75
C GLY A 31 2.14 7.11 -11.79
N THR A 32 1.66 6.37 -10.80
CA THR A 32 0.22 6.06 -10.67
C THR A 32 -0.55 7.36 -10.43
N PRO A 33 -1.68 7.59 -11.14
CA PRO A 33 -2.42 8.85 -11.00
C PRO A 33 -2.77 9.15 -9.54
N GLY A 34 -2.38 10.34 -9.09
CA GLY A 34 -2.66 10.83 -7.74
C GLY A 34 -1.79 10.25 -6.64
N PHE A 35 -0.95 9.27 -6.92
CA PHE A 35 -0.08 8.66 -5.90
C PHE A 35 0.97 9.68 -5.44
N LEU A 36 1.08 9.85 -4.11
CA LEU A 36 2.04 10.77 -3.50
C LEU A 36 3.20 10.02 -2.84
N HIS A 37 2.89 9.11 -1.94
CA HIS A 37 3.90 8.28 -1.28
C HIS A 37 3.27 7.04 -0.67
N GLY A 38 4.09 6.08 -0.31
CA GLY A 38 3.64 4.86 0.33
C GLY A 38 4.75 4.20 1.13
N THR A 39 4.35 3.38 2.09
CA THR A 39 5.24 2.59 2.92
C THR A 39 4.69 1.18 3.02
N TRP A 40 5.57 0.21 2.83
CA TRP A 40 5.27 -1.22 2.95
C TRP A 40 6.20 -1.81 3.98
N THR A 41 5.66 -2.51 4.97
CA THR A 41 6.48 -3.23 5.94
C THR A 41 6.53 -4.72 5.59
N LEU A 42 7.55 -5.41 6.09
CA LEU A 42 7.71 -6.85 5.80
C LEU A 42 6.76 -7.71 6.61
N ASP A 43 6.18 -7.16 7.67
CA ASP A 43 5.24 -7.88 8.52
C ASP A 43 3.77 -7.70 8.10
N GLY A 44 3.53 -7.10 6.92
CA GLY A 44 2.20 -7.06 6.34
C GLY A 44 1.41 -5.79 6.55
N HIS A 45 2.06 -4.66 6.80
CA HIS A 45 1.39 -3.36 6.90
C HIS A 45 1.73 -2.50 5.69
N MET A 46 0.75 -1.76 5.20
CA MET A 46 0.93 -0.85 4.08
C MET A 46 0.08 0.39 4.28
N VAL A 47 0.63 1.56 3.93
CA VAL A 47 -0.16 2.77 3.74
C VAL A 47 0.31 3.45 2.45
N GLN A 48 -0.64 3.80 1.59
CA GLN A 48 -0.39 4.59 0.39
C GLN A 48 -1.24 5.86 0.48
N VAL A 49 -0.66 7.00 0.15
CA VAL A 49 -1.37 8.28 0.20
C VAL A 49 -1.54 8.81 -1.21
N TYR A 50 -2.76 9.22 -1.53
CA TYR A 50 -3.17 9.78 -2.80
C TYR A 50 -3.64 11.23 -2.62
N ALA A 51 -3.48 12.04 -3.67
CA ALA A 51 -3.86 13.45 -3.64
C ALA A 51 -5.37 13.66 -3.44
N ASP A 52 -6.19 12.71 -3.92
CA ASP A 52 -7.65 12.82 -3.88
C ASP A 52 -8.31 11.47 -3.65
N GLU A 53 -9.58 11.52 -3.24
CA GLU A 53 -10.37 10.33 -2.93
C GLU A 53 -10.57 9.44 -4.16
N GLN A 54 -10.83 10.03 -5.30
CA GLN A 54 -11.15 9.28 -6.52
C GLN A 54 -9.99 8.34 -6.90
N ASN A 55 -8.76 8.83 -6.85
CA ASN A 55 -7.59 8.01 -7.19
C ASN A 55 -7.31 6.96 -6.12
N ALA A 56 -7.50 7.29 -4.84
CA ALA A 56 -7.35 6.30 -3.75
C ALA A 56 -8.36 5.16 -3.92
N ARG A 57 -9.63 5.47 -4.17
CA ARG A 57 -10.66 4.46 -4.36
C ARG A 57 -10.47 3.66 -5.64
N ARG A 58 -9.98 4.29 -6.70
CA ARG A 58 -9.68 3.59 -7.94
C ARG A 58 -8.66 2.47 -7.71
N TYR A 59 -7.59 2.77 -7.00
CA TYR A 59 -6.58 1.76 -6.67
C TYR A 59 -7.17 0.67 -5.76
N HIS A 60 -7.87 1.07 -4.70
CA HIS A 60 -8.50 0.15 -3.76
C HIS A 60 -9.43 -0.83 -4.49
N ASP A 61 -10.32 -0.30 -5.32
CA ASP A 61 -11.32 -1.12 -6.01
C ASP A 61 -10.70 -2.00 -7.09
N ALA A 62 -9.68 -1.50 -7.78
CA ALA A 62 -8.97 -2.29 -8.79
C ALA A 62 -8.29 -3.51 -8.19
N MET A 63 -7.69 -3.38 -7.01
CA MET A 63 -7.04 -4.51 -6.33
C MET A 63 -8.06 -5.57 -5.92
N VAL A 64 -9.23 -5.16 -5.44
CA VAL A 64 -10.32 -6.08 -5.11
C VAL A 64 -10.82 -6.79 -6.38
N ALA A 65 -11.06 -6.04 -7.44
CA ALA A 65 -11.58 -6.58 -8.70
C ALA A 65 -10.62 -7.58 -9.35
N GLN A 66 -9.31 -7.38 -9.19
CA GLN A 66 -8.27 -8.26 -9.74
C GLN A 66 -8.00 -9.49 -8.88
N GLY A 67 -8.58 -9.56 -7.67
CA GLY A 67 -8.27 -10.62 -6.73
C GLY A 67 -6.82 -10.57 -6.24
N ALA A 68 -6.22 -9.38 -6.22
CA ALA A 68 -4.79 -9.20 -5.98
C ALA A 68 -4.42 -9.06 -4.50
N LEU A 69 -5.41 -9.11 -3.60
CA LEU A 69 -5.17 -8.89 -2.16
C LEU A 69 -4.62 -10.11 -1.45
N GLU A 70 -4.85 -11.30 -1.98
CA GLU A 70 -4.46 -12.53 -1.32
C GLU A 70 -3.72 -13.45 -2.28
N ARG A 71 -2.83 -14.24 -1.72
CA ARG A 71 -2.08 -15.31 -2.40
C ARG A 71 -1.62 -16.32 -1.35
N PRO A 72 -1.08 -17.48 -1.74
CA PRO A 72 -0.61 -18.47 -0.76
C PRO A 72 0.35 -17.84 0.26
N GLY A 73 0.05 -18.00 1.56
CA GLY A 73 0.83 -17.45 2.65
C GLY A 73 0.58 -15.98 2.97
N VAL A 74 -0.32 -15.30 2.25
CA VAL A 74 -0.61 -13.87 2.44
C VAL A 74 -2.12 -13.68 2.47
N LYS A 75 -2.67 -13.33 3.63
CA LYS A 75 -4.11 -13.15 3.83
C LYS A 75 -4.42 -11.73 4.24
N CYS A 76 -5.27 -11.05 3.48
CA CYS A 76 -5.68 -9.68 3.77
C CYS A 76 -6.65 -9.64 4.95
N VAL A 77 -6.35 -8.79 5.94
CA VAL A 77 -7.17 -8.62 7.15
C VAL A 77 -7.84 -7.27 7.17
N VAL A 78 -7.17 -6.23 6.63
CA VAL A 78 -7.70 -4.87 6.54
C VAL A 78 -7.40 -4.34 5.14
N TRP A 79 -8.40 -3.70 4.52
CA TRP A 79 -8.23 -3.05 3.22
C TRP A 79 -9.23 -1.89 3.14
N ASP A 80 -8.76 -0.68 3.51
CA ASP A 80 -9.61 0.48 3.71
C ASP A 80 -9.13 1.70 2.95
N VAL A 81 -10.06 2.63 2.69
CA VAL A 81 -9.77 3.98 2.24
C VAL A 81 -10.19 4.94 3.35
N ALA A 82 -9.33 5.89 3.70
CA ALA A 82 -9.60 6.84 4.77
C ALA A 82 -9.07 8.22 4.41
N GLU A 83 -9.78 9.25 4.84
CA GLU A 83 -9.29 10.62 4.65
C GLU A 83 -8.12 10.89 5.60
N VAL A 84 -7.05 11.51 5.07
CA VAL A 84 -5.89 11.88 5.87
C VAL A 84 -6.21 13.14 6.66
N GLY A 85 -6.11 13.04 7.99
CA GLY A 85 -6.36 14.18 8.88
C GLY A 85 -5.18 15.13 8.98
N ALA A 86 -3.96 14.58 8.99
CA ALA A 86 -2.74 15.37 9.10
C ALA A 86 -1.54 14.52 8.73
N GLU A 87 -0.48 15.19 8.28
CA GLU A 87 0.82 14.56 8.03
C GLU A 87 1.91 15.44 8.64
N SER A 88 3.03 14.81 8.99
CA SER A 88 4.24 15.54 9.31
C SER A 88 5.42 14.84 8.64
N SER A 89 6.39 15.62 8.23
CA SER A 89 7.60 15.11 7.60
C SER A 89 8.78 15.98 7.96
N VAL A 90 9.96 15.38 7.95
CA VAL A 90 11.19 16.14 8.13
C VAL A 90 11.41 16.96 6.85
N PRO A 91 11.67 18.27 6.97
CA PRO A 91 11.97 19.07 5.78
C PRO A 91 13.18 18.52 5.03
N ASP A 92 13.09 18.60 3.71
CA ASP A 92 14.20 18.19 2.86
C ASP A 92 15.38 19.12 3.12
N SER A 93 16.52 18.55 3.50
CA SER A 93 17.73 19.31 3.86
C SER A 93 18.65 19.55 2.67
N GLY A 94 18.18 19.23 1.49
CA GLY A 94 18.94 19.30 0.23
C GLY A 94 19.27 20.67 -0.23
#